data_3667b3e1b7404c2694290adcdf1a0bdf
#
_entry.id   3667b3e1b7404c2694290adcdf1a0bdf
#
_cell.length_a   1.000
_cell.length_b   1.000
_cell.length_c   1.000
_cell.angle_alpha   90.00
_cell.angle_beta   90.00
_cell.angle_gamma   90.00
#
_symmetry.space_group_name_H-M   'P 1'
#
loop_
_entity.id
_entity.type
_entity.pdbx_description
1 polymer ?
#
loop_
_entity_poly.entity_id
_entity_poly.type
_entity_poly.pdbx_seq_one_letter_code
_entity_poly.pdbx_strand_id
1 'polypeptide(L)'
;MGIEGEGRTVTNIPRDPRQDPDFDPIAESRLILRATRVATLATLTNDGAPFATLTTVATAYDGSPILLLSRLAHHTRFLERDGRCSLLLARGGRGDPLAHPRLTLVGTAARVQDPAARARFLRRNPKAELYADFPDFSFWRLTISAVHLNGGFARAADFEPESLLLDMRALEPLIAAESGIIEHMNADHADALSLYAEHFCSAQSGPWRASGVDPEGLDLICGDLTARVVFPELVKTPEQVHAALIELARQARGQVA
;
A
#
# COMPACT_ATOMS: atom_id res chain seq x y z
N MET A 1 -24.78 -25.26 30.69
CA MET A 1 -24.83 -23.83 31.03
C MET A 1 -23.98 -23.14 29.96
N GLY A 2 -24.64 -22.70 28.88
CA GLY A 2 -24.01 -22.14 27.68
C GLY A 2 -23.54 -20.71 27.96
N ILE A 3 -22.37 -20.40 27.47
CA ILE A 3 -21.88 -19.01 27.38
C ILE A 3 -22.16 -18.58 25.96
N GLU A 4 -23.21 -17.80 25.77
CA GLU A 4 -23.51 -17.11 24.54
C GLU A 4 -22.43 -16.06 24.30
N GLY A 5 -21.70 -16.20 23.17
CA GLY A 5 -20.78 -15.19 22.72
C GLY A 5 -21.55 -13.97 22.24
N GLU A 6 -21.43 -12.85 22.95
CA GLU A 6 -21.92 -11.56 22.51
C GLU A 6 -21.23 -11.17 21.19
N GLY A 7 -22.00 -11.20 20.11
CA GLY A 7 -21.60 -10.65 18.83
C GLY A 7 -21.31 -9.14 19.01
N ARG A 8 -20.06 -8.73 18.79
CA ARG A 8 -19.70 -7.32 18.73
C ARG A 8 -20.46 -6.67 17.59
N THR A 9 -21.41 -5.86 17.93
CA THR A 9 -22.18 -5.02 17.02
C THR A 9 -21.21 -4.04 16.35
N VAL A 10 -21.14 -4.08 15.02
CA VAL A 10 -20.49 -3.04 14.23
C VAL A 10 -21.14 -1.72 14.62
N THR A 11 -20.42 -0.88 15.32
CA THR A 11 -20.90 0.47 15.68
C THR A 11 -21.00 1.27 14.40
N ASN A 12 -22.23 1.43 13.92
CA ASN A 12 -22.54 2.31 12.81
C ASN A 12 -22.28 3.76 13.29
N ILE A 13 -21.07 4.27 13.07
CA ILE A 13 -20.75 5.67 13.37
C ILE A 13 -21.63 6.53 12.48
N PRO A 14 -22.46 7.44 13.03
CA PRO A 14 -23.31 8.29 12.21
C PRO A 14 -22.46 9.07 11.21
N ARG A 15 -22.77 8.97 9.92
CA ARG A 15 -22.12 9.78 8.88
C ARG A 15 -22.30 11.26 9.22
N ASP A 16 -21.21 12.03 9.24
CA ASP A 16 -21.27 13.48 9.33
C ASP A 16 -22.02 14.00 8.09
N PRO A 17 -23.14 14.76 8.27
CA PRO A 17 -23.92 15.27 7.14
C PRO A 17 -23.16 16.21 6.20
N ARG A 18 -21.96 16.65 6.59
CA ARG A 18 -21.03 17.42 5.76
C ARG A 18 -20.13 16.54 4.89
N GLN A 19 -20.18 15.21 5.03
CA GLN A 19 -19.44 14.29 4.20
C GLN A 19 -19.97 14.33 2.77
N ASP A 20 -19.03 14.40 1.82
CA ASP A 20 -19.30 14.20 0.41
C ASP A 20 -19.99 12.84 0.20
N PRO A 21 -21.20 12.79 -0.39
CA PRO A 21 -21.93 11.55 -0.57
C PRO A 21 -21.18 10.53 -1.45
N ASP A 22 -20.29 11.01 -2.32
CA ASP A 22 -19.51 10.20 -3.25
C ASP A 22 -18.15 9.76 -2.66
N PHE A 23 -17.84 10.14 -1.41
CA PHE A 23 -16.60 9.75 -0.75
C PHE A 23 -16.61 8.28 -0.35
N ASP A 24 -15.77 7.48 -1.00
CA ASP A 24 -15.50 6.08 -0.64
C ASP A 24 -14.26 5.99 0.27
N PRO A 25 -14.45 5.78 1.59
CA PRO A 25 -13.33 5.70 2.53
C PRO A 25 -12.46 4.44 2.33
N ILE A 26 -13.03 3.36 1.79
CA ILE A 26 -12.26 2.13 1.53
C ILE A 26 -11.37 2.33 0.32
N ALA A 27 -11.89 2.86 -0.77
CA ALA A 27 -11.10 3.16 -1.98
C ALA A 27 -9.97 4.16 -1.67
N GLU A 28 -10.25 5.22 -0.91
CA GLU A 28 -9.22 6.19 -0.49
C GLU A 28 -8.15 5.54 0.39
N SER A 29 -8.54 4.68 1.33
CA SER A 29 -7.60 3.97 2.20
C SER A 29 -6.71 3.01 1.42
N ARG A 30 -7.26 2.28 0.46
CA ARG A 30 -6.51 1.39 -0.43
C ARG A 30 -5.51 2.19 -1.28
N LEU A 31 -5.93 3.33 -1.82
CA LEU A 31 -5.05 4.20 -2.58
C LEU A 31 -3.89 4.73 -1.71
N ILE A 32 -4.14 5.21 -0.48
CA ILE A 32 -3.09 5.65 0.44
C ILE A 32 -2.14 4.50 0.73
N LEU A 33 -2.67 3.34 1.10
CA LEU A 33 -1.89 2.16 1.47
C LEU A 33 -0.95 1.71 0.34
N ARG A 34 -1.47 1.66 -0.89
CA ARG A 34 -0.71 1.22 -2.06
C ARG A 34 0.27 2.29 -2.58
N ALA A 35 -0.13 3.57 -2.57
CA ALA A 35 0.67 4.64 -3.14
C ALA A 35 1.78 5.13 -2.22
N THR A 36 1.63 5.03 -0.89
CA THR A 36 2.59 5.59 0.06
C THR A 36 3.81 4.68 0.23
N ARG A 37 5.01 5.27 0.14
CA ARG A 37 6.31 4.57 0.28
C ARG A 37 6.97 4.78 1.63
N VAL A 38 6.52 5.76 2.39
CA VAL A 38 7.10 6.15 3.68
C VAL A 38 6.00 6.19 4.74
N ALA A 39 6.25 5.58 5.89
CA ALA A 39 5.31 5.55 7.00
C ALA A 39 5.99 5.91 8.33
N THR A 40 5.23 6.45 9.25
CA THR A 40 5.63 6.52 10.65
C THR A 40 5.25 5.21 11.32
N LEU A 41 6.26 4.47 11.79
CA LEU A 41 6.09 3.25 12.58
C LEU A 41 6.13 3.63 14.07
N ALA A 42 5.05 3.40 14.78
CA ALA A 42 4.98 3.52 16.24
C ALA A 42 5.04 2.14 16.88
N THR A 43 5.93 2.00 17.87
CA THR A 43 6.19 0.77 18.63
C THR A 43 6.15 1.09 20.13
N LEU A 44 6.22 0.08 20.99
CA LEU A 44 6.22 0.25 22.44
C LEU A 44 7.61 0.02 23.01
N THR A 45 8.12 0.99 23.77
CA THR A 45 9.38 0.87 24.51
C THR A 45 9.28 -0.20 25.60
N ASN A 46 10.38 -0.44 26.31
CA ASN A 46 10.43 -1.47 27.34
C ASN A 46 9.49 -1.21 28.53
N ASP A 47 9.19 0.04 28.80
CA ASP A 47 8.26 0.52 29.82
C ASP A 47 6.86 0.81 29.30
N GLY A 48 6.60 0.48 28.01
CA GLY A 48 5.30 0.64 27.38
C GLY A 48 5.03 2.03 26.79
N ALA A 49 6.01 2.95 26.81
CA ALA A 49 5.84 4.26 26.20
C ALA A 49 5.79 4.14 24.65
N PRO A 50 4.98 4.97 23.96
CA PRO A 50 4.97 4.99 22.50
C PRO A 50 6.26 5.59 21.94
N PHE A 51 6.82 4.93 20.91
CA PHE A 51 8.05 5.35 20.23
C PHE A 51 7.83 5.35 18.72
N ALA A 52 7.95 6.51 18.08
CA ALA A 52 7.66 6.69 16.67
C ALA A 52 8.95 6.94 15.87
N THR A 53 9.06 6.28 14.71
CA THR A 53 10.19 6.40 13.77
C THR A 53 9.69 6.40 12.33
N LEU A 54 10.49 6.94 11.42
CA LEU A 54 10.22 6.86 9.99
C LEU A 54 10.74 5.53 9.43
N THR A 55 9.97 4.90 8.52
CA THR A 55 10.39 3.71 7.78
C THR A 55 9.87 3.73 6.36
N THR A 56 10.50 2.97 5.46
CA THR A 56 9.93 2.69 4.15
C THR A 56 8.97 1.52 4.22
N VAL A 57 7.97 1.54 3.36
CA VAL A 57 6.92 0.51 3.30
C VAL A 57 6.66 0.09 1.85
N ALA A 58 6.30 -1.15 1.68
CA ALA A 58 5.64 -1.69 0.50
C ALA A 58 4.42 -2.49 0.94
N THR A 59 3.63 -2.98 -0.01
CA THR A 59 2.48 -3.83 0.29
C THR A 59 2.62 -5.20 -0.36
N ALA A 60 2.17 -6.24 0.31
CA ALA A 60 1.93 -7.55 -0.29
C ALA A 60 0.72 -7.48 -1.24
N TYR A 61 0.42 -8.57 -1.93
CA TYR A 61 -0.71 -8.61 -2.89
C TYR A 61 -2.06 -8.35 -2.23
N ASP A 62 -2.25 -8.87 -1.02
CA ASP A 62 -3.46 -8.63 -0.23
C ASP A 62 -3.57 -7.18 0.32
N GLY A 63 -2.51 -6.39 0.25
CA GLY A 63 -2.44 -5.05 0.81
C GLY A 63 -1.75 -4.97 2.17
N SER A 64 -1.41 -6.09 2.81
CA SER A 64 -0.71 -6.03 4.10
C SER A 64 0.66 -5.35 3.97
N PRO A 65 1.03 -4.44 4.91
CA PRO A 65 2.30 -3.73 4.86
C PRO A 65 3.52 -4.64 5.07
N ILE A 66 4.56 -4.39 4.26
CA ILE A 66 5.87 -5.04 4.33
C ILE A 66 6.90 -3.98 4.72
N LEU A 67 7.73 -4.28 5.70
CA LEU A 67 8.82 -3.44 6.19
C LEU A 67 10.15 -4.18 6.05
N LEU A 68 11.25 -3.45 5.90
CA LEU A 68 12.62 -3.97 6.00
C LEU A 68 13.31 -3.23 7.13
N LEU A 69 13.60 -3.95 8.23
CA LEU A 69 14.07 -3.34 9.47
C LEU A 69 15.39 -3.97 9.92
N SER A 70 16.33 -3.12 10.35
CA SER A 70 17.59 -3.55 10.96
C SER A 70 17.40 -3.85 12.44
N ARG A 71 17.97 -4.97 12.91
CA ARG A 71 18.02 -5.33 14.33
C ARG A 71 18.78 -4.30 15.20
N LEU A 72 19.62 -3.46 14.58
CA LEU A 72 20.33 -2.39 15.28
C LEU A 72 19.41 -1.22 15.66
N ALA A 73 18.28 -1.06 14.97
CA ALA A 73 17.32 -0.01 15.25
C ALA A 73 16.50 -0.29 16.54
N HIS A 74 16.17 0.77 17.26
CA HIS A 74 15.38 0.67 18.49
C HIS A 74 14.00 0.07 18.25
N HIS A 75 13.28 0.54 17.21
CA HIS A 75 11.95 0.04 16.87
C HIS A 75 11.94 -1.48 16.61
N THR A 76 12.99 -2.03 16.01
CA THR A 76 13.08 -3.48 15.75
C THR A 76 13.21 -4.27 17.05
N ARG A 77 14.07 -3.81 17.99
CA ARG A 77 14.22 -4.44 19.29
C ARG A 77 12.94 -4.38 20.10
N PHE A 78 12.17 -3.31 19.97
CA PHE A 78 10.87 -3.20 20.62
C PHE A 78 9.86 -4.19 20.02
N LEU A 79 9.79 -4.29 18.69
CA LEU A 79 8.93 -5.25 17.99
C LEU A 79 9.28 -6.71 18.30
N GLU A 80 10.56 -7.04 18.47
CA GLU A 80 10.99 -8.40 18.87
C GLU A 80 10.43 -8.81 20.25
N ARG A 81 10.21 -7.85 21.12
CA ARG A 81 9.67 -8.08 22.46
C ARG A 81 8.14 -7.98 22.49
N ASP A 82 7.60 -7.02 21.79
CA ASP A 82 6.16 -6.75 21.70
C ASP A 82 5.84 -6.30 20.27
N GLY A 83 5.26 -7.21 19.50
CA GLY A 83 4.96 -6.95 18.08
C GLY A 83 3.85 -5.92 17.84
N ARG A 84 3.16 -5.43 18.86
CA ARG A 84 2.11 -4.41 18.72
C ARG A 84 2.70 -3.11 18.19
N CYS A 85 2.07 -2.59 17.17
CA CYS A 85 2.52 -1.36 16.51
C CYS A 85 1.38 -0.68 15.76
N SER A 86 1.65 0.54 15.31
CA SER A 86 0.82 1.18 14.30
C SER A 86 1.67 1.81 13.21
N LEU A 87 1.11 1.90 12.00
CA LEU A 87 1.67 2.64 10.87
C LEU A 87 0.77 3.81 10.55
N LEU A 88 1.34 5.00 10.47
CA LEU A 88 0.69 6.17 9.89
C LEU A 88 1.25 6.39 8.49
N LEU A 89 0.37 6.28 7.48
CA LEU A 89 0.64 6.61 6.08
C LEU A 89 -0.08 7.91 5.75
N ALA A 90 0.64 8.87 5.17
CA ALA A 90 0.07 10.15 4.81
C ALA A 90 0.43 10.50 3.36
N ARG A 91 -0.57 10.94 2.60
CA ARG A 91 -0.34 11.56 1.30
C ARG A 91 -0.07 13.05 1.53
N GLY A 92 1.15 13.47 1.19
CA GLY A 92 1.49 14.88 1.21
C GLY A 92 0.87 15.64 0.04
N GLY A 93 0.88 16.96 0.12
CA GLY A 93 0.39 17.85 -0.92
C GLY A 93 0.70 19.31 -0.62
N ARG A 94 0.22 20.22 -1.46
CA ARG A 94 0.31 21.67 -1.21
C ARG A 94 -0.78 22.11 -0.22
N GLY A 95 -0.52 23.15 0.55
CA GLY A 95 -1.47 23.77 1.47
C GLY A 95 -1.41 23.17 2.88
N ASP A 96 -2.54 23.13 3.56
CA ASP A 96 -2.64 22.61 4.93
C ASP A 96 -2.40 21.09 4.96
N PRO A 97 -1.39 20.61 5.70
CA PRO A 97 -1.12 19.17 5.84
C PRO A 97 -2.31 18.38 6.38
N LEU A 98 -3.17 18.97 7.20
CA LEU A 98 -4.33 18.31 7.78
C LEU A 98 -5.51 18.17 6.80
N ALA A 99 -5.49 18.91 5.69
CA ALA A 99 -6.46 18.73 4.60
C ALA A 99 -6.19 17.48 3.77
N HIS A 100 -4.98 16.91 3.85
CA HIS A 100 -4.61 15.72 3.10
C HIS A 100 -5.00 14.43 3.81
N PRO A 101 -5.40 13.39 3.05
CA PRO A 101 -5.81 12.13 3.63
C PRO A 101 -4.63 11.38 4.25
N ARG A 102 -4.89 10.69 5.36
CA ARG A 102 -3.95 9.87 6.10
C ARG A 102 -4.63 8.65 6.67
N LEU A 103 -3.90 7.55 6.69
CA LEU A 103 -4.37 6.23 7.10
C LEU A 103 -3.53 5.74 8.28
N THR A 104 -4.19 5.38 9.37
CA THR A 104 -3.57 4.70 10.50
C THR A 104 -3.97 3.23 10.48
N LEU A 105 -2.97 2.36 10.49
CA LEU A 105 -3.15 0.92 10.62
C LEU A 105 -2.62 0.49 11.98
N VAL A 106 -3.44 -0.16 12.77
CA VAL A 106 -3.04 -0.76 14.06
C VAL A 106 -2.93 -2.26 13.87
N GLY A 107 -1.94 -2.88 14.50
CA GLY A 107 -1.78 -4.33 14.38
C GLY A 107 -0.55 -4.88 15.08
N THR A 108 -0.11 -6.04 14.60
CA THR A 108 1.07 -6.73 15.11
C THR A 108 2.03 -7.02 13.95
N ALA A 109 3.28 -6.58 14.09
CA ALA A 109 4.33 -6.88 13.13
C ALA A 109 5.11 -8.13 13.55
N ALA A 110 5.40 -9.00 12.58
CA ALA A 110 6.21 -10.19 12.76
C ALA A 110 7.21 -10.35 11.61
N ARG A 111 8.35 -11.00 11.88
CA ARG A 111 9.33 -11.36 10.84
C ARG A 111 8.72 -12.37 9.88
N VAL A 112 9.03 -12.20 8.60
CA VAL A 112 8.61 -13.12 7.56
C VAL A 112 9.80 -13.52 6.68
N GLN A 113 9.77 -14.77 6.19
CA GLN A 113 10.64 -15.27 5.14
C GLN A 113 9.76 -15.55 3.93
N ASP A 114 9.46 -14.50 3.16
CA ASP A 114 8.57 -14.55 2.00
C ASP A 114 9.30 -13.94 0.79
N PRO A 115 9.75 -14.76 -0.17
CA PRO A 115 10.43 -14.28 -1.38
C PRO A 115 9.59 -13.29 -2.20
N ALA A 116 8.26 -13.46 -2.24
CA ALA A 116 7.39 -12.56 -2.97
C ALA A 116 7.29 -11.18 -2.28
N ALA A 117 7.17 -11.17 -0.95
CA ALA A 117 7.21 -9.93 -0.16
C ALA A 117 8.56 -9.20 -0.34
N ARG A 118 9.69 -9.95 -0.29
CA ARG A 118 11.02 -9.40 -0.56
C ARG A 118 11.11 -8.77 -1.94
N ALA A 119 10.70 -9.47 -2.97
CA ALA A 119 10.77 -8.99 -4.36
C ALA A 119 9.93 -7.70 -4.54
N ARG A 120 8.69 -7.68 -4.05
CA ARG A 120 7.82 -6.49 -4.11
C ARG A 120 8.42 -5.31 -3.37
N PHE A 121 8.96 -5.52 -2.15
CA PHE A 121 9.58 -4.46 -1.37
C PHE A 121 10.77 -3.84 -2.10
N LEU A 122 11.67 -4.66 -2.65
CA LEU A 122 12.87 -4.19 -3.34
C LEU A 122 12.55 -3.47 -4.64
N ARG A 123 11.60 -3.97 -5.43
CA ARG A 123 11.14 -3.23 -6.63
C ARG A 123 10.56 -1.85 -6.29
N ARG A 124 9.86 -1.75 -5.16
CA ARG A 124 9.29 -0.49 -4.67
C ARG A 124 10.34 0.45 -4.06
N ASN A 125 11.38 -0.13 -3.45
CA ASN A 125 12.46 0.56 -2.74
C ASN A 125 13.83 0.09 -3.25
N PRO A 126 14.25 0.40 -4.51
CA PRO A 126 15.45 -0.18 -5.12
C PRO A 126 16.74 0.07 -4.33
N LYS A 127 16.86 1.23 -3.66
CA LYS A 127 18.03 1.53 -2.81
C LYS A 127 18.18 0.56 -1.64
N ALA A 128 17.12 -0.16 -1.27
CA ALA A 128 17.18 -1.16 -0.21
C ALA A 128 17.98 -2.41 -0.60
N GLU A 129 18.19 -2.67 -1.90
CA GLU A 129 19.06 -3.76 -2.38
C GLU A 129 20.48 -3.67 -1.81
N LEU A 130 20.97 -2.46 -1.53
CA LEU A 130 22.31 -2.21 -0.97
C LEU A 130 22.49 -2.84 0.42
N TYR A 131 21.42 -3.06 1.18
CA TYR A 131 21.51 -3.52 2.57
C TYR A 131 20.51 -4.63 2.95
N ALA A 132 19.63 -5.02 2.03
CA ALA A 132 18.60 -6.02 2.32
C ALA A 132 19.17 -7.40 2.72
N ASP A 133 20.37 -7.73 2.26
CA ASP A 133 21.05 -8.98 2.54
C ASP A 133 22.05 -8.88 3.72
N PHE A 134 22.12 -7.74 4.40
CA PHE A 134 22.94 -7.63 5.60
C PHE A 134 22.31 -8.46 6.74
N PRO A 135 23.16 -9.15 7.55
CA PRO A 135 22.66 -10.14 8.54
C PRO A 135 21.82 -9.55 9.66
N ASP A 136 21.82 -8.23 9.82
CA ASP A 136 20.99 -7.51 10.78
C ASP A 136 19.64 -7.05 10.23
N PHE A 137 19.42 -7.12 8.90
CA PHE A 137 18.15 -6.75 8.28
C PHE A 137 17.21 -7.96 8.17
N SER A 138 15.92 -7.70 8.33
CA SER A 138 14.85 -8.71 8.17
C SER A 138 13.61 -8.07 7.62
N PHE A 139 12.86 -8.84 6.82
CA PHE A 139 11.52 -8.45 6.38
C PHE A 139 10.49 -8.72 7.47
N TRP A 140 9.56 -7.78 7.61
CA TRP A 140 8.48 -7.84 8.58
C TRP A 140 7.16 -7.60 7.85
N ARG A 141 6.09 -8.22 8.33
CA ARG A 141 4.75 -8.03 7.84
C ARG A 141 3.84 -7.61 8.98
N LEU A 142 3.01 -6.61 8.73
CA LEU A 142 1.98 -6.15 9.65
C LEU A 142 0.69 -6.93 9.42
N THR A 143 0.22 -7.65 10.43
CA THR A 143 -1.15 -8.15 10.52
C THR A 143 -2.01 -7.04 11.09
N ILE A 144 -2.92 -6.49 10.29
CA ILE A 144 -3.76 -5.35 10.65
C ILE A 144 -4.90 -5.86 11.54
N SER A 145 -5.19 -5.14 12.61
CA SER A 145 -6.32 -5.41 13.52
C SER A 145 -7.34 -4.27 13.58
N ALA A 146 -6.97 -3.06 13.15
CA ALA A 146 -7.89 -1.93 13.04
C ALA A 146 -7.39 -0.94 11.99
N VAL A 147 -8.31 -0.27 11.34
CA VAL A 147 -8.06 0.73 10.30
C VAL A 147 -8.78 2.02 10.65
N HIS A 148 -8.05 3.13 10.64
CA HIS A 148 -8.60 4.47 10.81
C HIS A 148 -8.17 5.37 9.65
N LEU A 149 -9.13 5.83 8.86
CA LEU A 149 -8.93 6.83 7.83
C LEU A 149 -9.31 8.22 8.36
N ASN A 150 -8.44 9.19 8.12
CA ASN A 150 -8.79 10.58 8.16
C ASN A 150 -8.59 11.16 6.75
N GLY A 151 -9.67 11.32 6.00
CA GLY A 151 -9.67 11.77 4.61
C GLY A 151 -9.62 13.29 4.45
N GLY A 152 -9.33 14.03 5.51
CA GLY A 152 -9.41 15.47 5.59
C GLY A 152 -10.63 15.93 6.39
N PHE A 153 -11.04 17.20 6.21
CA PHE A 153 -12.13 17.77 7.00
C PHE A 153 -13.45 17.01 6.80
N ALA A 154 -14.07 16.59 7.92
CA ALA A 154 -15.34 15.83 7.98
C ALA A 154 -15.33 14.44 7.28
N ARG A 155 -14.17 13.86 6.98
CA ARG A 155 -14.02 12.59 6.26
C ARG A 155 -13.21 11.57 7.08
N ALA A 156 -13.67 11.23 8.28
CA ALA A 156 -13.09 10.18 9.10
C ALA A 156 -13.92 8.89 9.02
N ALA A 157 -13.25 7.74 9.00
CA ALA A 157 -13.89 6.43 9.02
C ALA A 157 -13.03 5.40 9.74
N ASP A 158 -13.67 4.55 10.53
CA ASP A 158 -13.09 3.34 11.10
C ASP A 158 -13.74 2.13 10.45
N PHE A 159 -12.95 1.11 10.12
CA PHE A 159 -13.48 -0.13 9.53
C PHE A 159 -12.57 -1.32 9.79
N GLU A 160 -13.13 -2.50 9.62
CA GLU A 160 -12.43 -3.75 9.83
C GLU A 160 -11.40 -4.02 8.71
N PRO A 161 -10.27 -4.69 9.03
CA PRO A 161 -9.21 -4.98 8.08
C PRO A 161 -9.66 -5.71 6.82
N GLU A 162 -10.67 -6.57 6.92
CA GLU A 162 -11.24 -7.35 5.82
C GLU A 162 -11.82 -6.47 4.71
N SER A 163 -12.25 -5.25 5.03
CA SER A 163 -12.71 -4.29 4.04
C SER A 163 -11.56 -3.68 3.24
N LEU A 164 -10.37 -3.60 3.85
CA LEU A 164 -9.17 -3.03 3.24
C LEU A 164 -8.39 -4.06 2.43
N LEU A 165 -8.24 -5.27 2.97
CA LEU A 165 -7.40 -6.32 2.40
C LEU A 165 -8.14 -7.09 1.30
N LEU A 166 -7.37 -7.64 0.36
CA LEU A 166 -7.89 -8.46 -0.73
C LEU A 166 -7.83 -9.95 -0.38
N ASP A 167 -8.85 -10.69 -0.82
CA ASP A 167 -8.84 -12.15 -0.74
C ASP A 167 -7.86 -12.75 -1.76
N MET A 168 -6.85 -13.45 -1.26
CA MET A 168 -5.77 -14.02 -2.05
C MET A 168 -6.16 -15.24 -2.89
N ARG A 169 -7.29 -15.92 -2.57
CA ARG A 169 -7.65 -17.20 -3.17
C ARG A 169 -7.85 -17.17 -4.69
N ALA A 170 -8.19 -16.01 -5.23
CA ALA A 170 -8.44 -15.84 -6.66
C ALA A 170 -7.28 -15.10 -7.39
N LEU A 171 -6.17 -14.85 -6.73
CA LEU A 171 -5.09 -14.00 -7.25
C LEU A 171 -3.83 -14.77 -7.66
N GLU A 172 -3.78 -16.08 -7.45
CA GLU A 172 -2.61 -16.91 -7.79
C GLU A 172 -2.12 -16.74 -9.23
N PRO A 173 -2.98 -16.68 -10.28
CA PRO A 173 -2.52 -16.50 -11.64
C PRO A 173 -1.80 -15.14 -11.86
N LEU A 174 -2.34 -14.08 -11.25
CA LEU A 174 -1.74 -12.75 -11.33
C LEU A 174 -0.41 -12.69 -10.58
N ILE A 175 -0.36 -13.27 -9.38
CA ILE A 175 0.86 -13.33 -8.55
C ILE A 175 1.99 -14.04 -9.30
N ALA A 176 1.70 -15.17 -9.93
CA ALA A 176 2.69 -15.92 -10.69
C ALA A 176 3.20 -15.17 -11.93
N ALA A 177 2.35 -14.32 -12.53
CA ALA A 177 2.67 -13.58 -13.75
C ALA A 177 3.30 -12.20 -13.50
N GLU A 178 3.27 -11.64 -12.28
CA GLU A 178 3.67 -10.27 -12.00
C GLU A 178 5.06 -9.92 -12.54
N SER A 179 6.06 -10.75 -12.28
CA SER A 179 7.43 -10.47 -12.73
C SER A 179 7.52 -10.38 -14.25
N GLY A 180 6.91 -11.32 -14.97
CA GLY A 180 6.87 -11.30 -16.43
C GLY A 180 6.13 -10.11 -17.00
N ILE A 181 5.03 -9.69 -16.38
CA ILE A 181 4.29 -8.48 -16.78
C ILE A 181 5.19 -7.24 -16.61
N ILE A 182 5.85 -7.10 -15.47
CA ILE A 182 6.73 -5.95 -15.19
C ILE A 182 7.91 -5.93 -16.17
N GLU A 183 8.55 -7.06 -16.43
CA GLU A 183 9.68 -7.18 -17.35
C GLU A 183 9.26 -6.79 -18.77
N HIS A 184 8.16 -7.36 -19.27
CA HIS A 184 7.60 -7.04 -20.58
C HIS A 184 7.25 -5.55 -20.72
N MET A 185 6.52 -4.98 -19.75
CA MET A 185 6.16 -3.56 -19.78
C MET A 185 7.40 -2.66 -19.80
N ASN A 186 8.43 -3.00 -19.04
CA ASN A 186 9.66 -2.23 -18.99
C ASN A 186 10.53 -2.36 -20.25
N ALA A 187 10.48 -3.51 -20.93
CA ALA A 187 11.26 -3.75 -22.14
C ALA A 187 10.59 -3.17 -23.40
N ASP A 188 9.28 -3.38 -23.54
CA ASP A 188 8.59 -3.16 -24.81
C ASP A 188 7.62 -1.99 -24.78
N HIS A 189 7.27 -1.45 -23.59
CA HIS A 189 6.23 -0.43 -23.41
C HIS A 189 6.65 0.75 -22.53
N ALA A 190 7.93 1.10 -22.50
CA ALA A 190 8.47 2.19 -21.66
C ALA A 190 7.79 3.55 -21.93
N ASP A 191 7.45 3.84 -23.20
CA ASP A 191 6.75 5.06 -23.58
C ASP A 191 5.33 5.11 -22.98
N ALA A 192 4.63 3.96 -22.94
CA ALA A 192 3.31 3.88 -22.35
C ALA A 192 3.37 4.10 -20.82
N LEU A 193 4.39 3.57 -20.14
CA LEU A 193 4.58 3.79 -18.71
C LEU A 193 4.79 5.26 -18.37
N SER A 194 5.58 5.98 -19.18
CA SER A 194 5.79 7.42 -19.01
C SER A 194 4.48 8.19 -19.25
N LEU A 195 3.74 7.82 -20.30
CA LEU A 195 2.45 8.42 -20.59
C LEU A 195 1.43 8.20 -19.46
N TYR A 196 1.39 7.00 -18.86
CA TYR A 196 0.50 6.71 -17.74
C TYR A 196 0.84 7.57 -16.52
N ALA A 197 2.12 7.71 -16.18
CA ALA A 197 2.55 8.53 -15.06
C ALA A 197 2.15 10.01 -15.25
N GLU A 198 2.36 10.55 -16.42
CA GLU A 198 2.02 11.94 -16.76
C GLU A 198 0.50 12.16 -16.76
N HIS A 199 -0.25 11.31 -17.47
CA HIS A 199 -1.68 11.50 -17.68
C HIS A 199 -2.51 11.23 -16.42
N PHE A 200 -2.30 10.08 -15.76
CA PHE A 200 -3.14 9.65 -14.64
C PHE A 200 -2.64 10.10 -13.27
N CYS A 201 -1.34 10.38 -13.13
CA CYS A 201 -0.75 10.73 -11.84
C CYS A 201 -0.25 12.18 -11.77
N SER A 202 -0.39 12.95 -12.85
CA SER A 202 0.18 14.30 -12.98
C SER A 202 1.66 14.34 -12.61
N ALA A 203 2.38 13.26 -12.91
CA ALA A 203 3.79 13.13 -12.65
C ALA A 203 4.60 13.94 -13.68
N GLN A 204 5.79 14.37 -13.26
CA GLN A 204 6.72 14.99 -14.21
C GLN A 204 7.19 13.99 -15.27
N SER A 205 7.50 14.48 -16.47
CA SER A 205 8.08 13.66 -17.54
C SER A 205 9.39 13.02 -17.10
N GLY A 206 9.59 11.76 -17.49
CA GLY A 206 10.78 11.02 -17.11
C GLY A 206 10.72 9.55 -17.55
N PRO A 207 11.82 8.80 -17.36
CA PRO A 207 11.91 7.39 -17.72
C PRO A 207 11.20 6.52 -16.66
N TRP A 208 9.89 6.57 -16.63
CA TRP A 208 9.08 5.79 -15.71
C TRP A 208 9.13 4.30 -16.05
N ARG A 209 9.19 3.48 -15.01
CA ARG A 209 9.23 2.02 -15.10
C ARG A 209 8.15 1.41 -14.22
N ALA A 210 7.62 0.28 -14.62
CA ALA A 210 6.77 -0.53 -13.77
C ALA A 210 7.60 -1.14 -12.63
N SER A 211 7.11 -1.03 -11.40
CA SER A 211 7.73 -1.58 -10.19
C SER A 211 6.85 -2.59 -9.45
N GLY A 212 5.58 -2.66 -9.79
CA GLY A 212 4.62 -3.62 -9.25
C GLY A 212 3.32 -3.59 -10.00
N VAL A 213 2.65 -4.71 -10.07
CA VAL A 213 1.26 -4.83 -10.49
C VAL A 213 0.50 -5.64 -9.46
N ASP A 214 -0.70 -5.21 -9.12
CA ASP A 214 -1.59 -5.90 -8.21
C ASP A 214 -3.04 -5.77 -8.72
N PRO A 215 -4.02 -6.40 -8.07
CA PRO A 215 -5.41 -6.35 -8.52
C PRO A 215 -6.00 -4.95 -8.67
N GLU A 216 -5.44 -3.96 -8.01
CA GLU A 216 -5.98 -2.61 -7.93
C GLU A 216 -5.25 -1.60 -8.82
N GLY A 217 -4.07 -1.97 -9.38
CA GLY A 217 -3.31 -1.01 -10.19
C GLY A 217 -1.88 -1.38 -10.51
N LEU A 218 -1.22 -0.42 -11.15
CA LEU A 218 0.18 -0.48 -11.57
C LEU A 218 1.00 0.54 -10.79
N ASP A 219 2.05 0.07 -10.13
CA ASP A 219 3.03 0.91 -9.46
C ASP A 219 4.14 1.32 -10.45
N LEU A 220 4.47 2.60 -10.45
CA LEU A 220 5.50 3.20 -11.28
C LEU A 220 6.59 3.83 -10.44
N ILE A 221 7.82 3.81 -10.97
CA ILE A 221 8.99 4.43 -10.35
C ILE A 221 9.84 5.16 -11.38
N CYS A 222 10.36 6.35 -11.01
CA CYS A 222 11.35 7.10 -11.78
C CYS A 222 12.37 7.70 -10.81
N GLY A 223 13.54 7.06 -10.69
CA GLY A 223 14.52 7.41 -9.65
C GLY A 223 13.94 7.23 -8.24
N ASP A 224 13.81 8.33 -7.50
CA ASP A 224 13.22 8.35 -6.15
C ASP A 224 11.71 8.65 -6.14
N LEU A 225 11.15 8.99 -7.30
CA LEU A 225 9.73 9.30 -7.44
C LEU A 225 8.93 8.02 -7.64
N THR A 226 7.74 7.99 -7.08
CA THR A 226 6.78 6.90 -7.27
C THR A 226 5.43 7.45 -7.70
N ALA A 227 4.72 6.71 -8.51
CA ALA A 227 3.36 6.99 -8.93
C ALA A 227 2.54 5.69 -8.91
N ARG A 228 1.24 5.80 -8.87
CA ARG A 228 0.36 4.65 -8.97
C ARG A 228 -0.82 4.96 -9.87
N VAL A 229 -0.99 4.13 -10.88
CA VAL A 229 -2.18 4.13 -11.75
C VAL A 229 -3.16 3.12 -11.20
N VAL A 230 -4.36 3.58 -10.86
CA VAL A 230 -5.44 2.72 -10.35
C VAL A 230 -6.20 2.13 -11.53
N PHE A 231 -6.47 0.84 -11.50
CA PHE A 231 -7.35 0.21 -12.48
C PHE A 231 -8.82 0.57 -12.21
N PRO A 232 -9.63 0.74 -13.25
CA PRO A 232 -11.06 1.05 -13.08
C PRO A 232 -11.82 -0.06 -12.33
N GLU A 233 -11.40 -1.30 -12.49
CA GLU A 233 -11.95 -2.49 -11.86
C GLU A 233 -10.83 -3.38 -11.33
N LEU A 234 -11.15 -4.23 -10.34
CA LEU A 234 -10.20 -5.21 -9.81
C LEU A 234 -9.86 -6.26 -10.88
N VAL A 235 -8.58 -6.45 -11.14
CA VAL A 235 -8.06 -7.47 -12.05
C VAL A 235 -7.53 -8.67 -11.26
N LYS A 236 -7.75 -9.88 -11.78
CA LYS A 236 -7.36 -11.13 -11.10
C LYS A 236 -6.46 -12.02 -11.95
N THR A 237 -6.36 -11.73 -13.24
CA THR A 237 -5.59 -12.54 -14.20
C THR A 237 -4.70 -11.68 -15.06
N PRO A 238 -3.64 -12.25 -15.66
CA PRO A 238 -2.76 -11.53 -16.59
C PRO A 238 -3.50 -10.93 -17.79
N GLU A 239 -4.53 -11.62 -18.31
CA GLU A 239 -5.33 -11.14 -19.44
C GLU A 239 -6.13 -9.90 -19.08
N GLN A 240 -6.67 -9.86 -17.85
CA GLN A 240 -7.37 -8.67 -17.33
C GLN A 240 -6.41 -7.49 -17.14
N VAL A 241 -5.19 -7.74 -16.65
CA VAL A 241 -4.14 -6.69 -16.60
C VAL A 241 -3.85 -6.16 -17.99
N HIS A 242 -3.63 -7.04 -18.95
CA HIS A 242 -3.36 -6.65 -20.34
C HIS A 242 -4.48 -5.78 -20.92
N ALA A 243 -5.74 -6.19 -20.74
CA ALA A 243 -6.91 -5.42 -21.18
C ALA A 243 -6.97 -4.04 -20.50
N ALA A 244 -6.74 -3.98 -19.18
CA ALA A 244 -6.72 -2.71 -18.44
C ALA A 244 -5.61 -1.76 -18.94
N LEU A 245 -4.41 -2.28 -19.20
CA LEU A 245 -3.29 -1.48 -19.71
C LEU A 245 -3.55 -0.95 -21.14
N ILE A 246 -4.17 -1.74 -22.01
CA ILE A 246 -4.60 -1.26 -23.36
C ILE A 246 -5.60 -0.12 -23.22
N GLU A 247 -6.60 -0.26 -22.36
CA GLU A 247 -7.61 0.77 -22.13
C GLU A 247 -6.99 2.07 -21.58
N LEU A 248 -6.10 1.95 -20.60
CA LEU A 248 -5.33 3.09 -20.08
C LEU A 248 -4.51 3.77 -21.18
N ALA A 249 -3.86 3.00 -22.06
CA ALA A 249 -3.10 3.56 -23.19
C ALA A 249 -3.99 4.33 -24.18
N ARG A 250 -5.21 3.81 -24.43
CA ARG A 250 -6.20 4.47 -25.30
C ARG A 250 -6.67 5.80 -24.68
N GLN A 251 -7.00 5.79 -23.39
CA GLN A 251 -7.43 7.00 -22.67
C GLN A 251 -6.32 8.06 -22.64
N ALA A 252 -5.10 7.66 -22.28
CA ALA A 252 -3.97 8.57 -22.17
C ALA A 252 -3.56 9.21 -23.51
N ARG A 253 -3.83 8.53 -24.64
CA ARG A 253 -3.61 9.09 -25.99
C ARG A 253 -4.77 9.96 -26.49
N GLY A 254 -5.80 10.19 -25.70
CA GLY A 254 -6.98 10.96 -26.10
C GLY A 254 -7.88 10.25 -27.13
N GLN A 255 -7.70 8.95 -27.34
CA GLN A 255 -8.53 8.14 -28.22
C GLN A 255 -9.74 7.64 -27.43
N VAL A 256 -10.67 8.53 -27.11
CA VAL A 256 -11.96 8.15 -26.57
C VAL A 256 -12.82 7.60 -27.70
N ALA A 257 -13.45 6.45 -27.50
CA ALA A 257 -14.38 5.84 -28.46
C ALA A 257 -15.69 6.63 -28.54
#